data_923bd717833972bb40d073be4c5fd4f8
#
_entry.id   923bd717833972bb40d073be4c5fd4f8
#
_cell.length_a   1.000
_cell.length_b   1.000
_cell.length_c   1.000
_cell.angle_alpha   90.00
_cell.angle_beta   90.00
_cell.angle_gamma   90.00
#
_symmetry.space_group_name_H-M   'P 1'
#
loop_
_entity.id
_entity.type
_entity.pdbx_description
1 polymer ?
#
loop_
_entity_poly.entity_id
_entity_poly.type
_entity_poly.pdbx_seq_one_letter_code
_entity_poly.pdbx_strand_id
1 'polypeptide(L)'
;MRRIFVDTGAWYALVDRNDPDHPAARKYFETNRLPLVTTNFVFDETVTLLRRRLGWSVACGFGLGLRGSGLAAVAYVTAEDEDAAWTIFRKFRDKEFSYTDCTSFAVMDRLGLRTAFAFDRHFAAMEYQVEPAL
;
A
#
# COMPACT_ATOMS: atom_id res chain seq x y z
N MET A 1 -1.10 1.39 -19.37
CA MET A 1 -0.87 2.65 -18.64
C MET A 1 -0.15 2.36 -17.34
N ARG A 2 0.86 3.15 -17.02
CA ARG A 2 1.61 3.00 -15.76
C ARG A 2 0.80 3.55 -14.60
N ARG A 3 0.79 2.80 -13.52
CA ARG A 3 0.12 3.19 -12.27
C ARG A 3 1.03 2.81 -11.10
N ILE A 4 0.81 3.46 -9.97
CA ILE A 4 1.62 3.25 -8.76
C ILE A 4 0.75 2.58 -7.70
N PHE A 5 1.22 1.44 -7.21
CA PHE A 5 0.56 0.76 -6.10
C PHE A 5 0.99 1.43 -4.80
N VAL A 6 0.05 1.70 -3.90
CA VAL A 6 0.35 2.37 -2.62
C VAL A 6 0.11 1.41 -1.47
N ASP A 7 1.17 1.17 -0.70
CA ASP A 7 1.15 0.29 0.46
C ASP A 7 0.75 1.04 1.73
N THR A 8 0.39 0.28 2.77
CA THR A 8 -0.01 0.82 4.07
C THR A 8 1.02 1.78 4.66
N GLY A 9 2.30 1.42 4.62
CA GLY A 9 3.36 2.28 5.17
C GLY A 9 3.43 3.63 4.50
N ALA A 10 3.16 3.70 3.20
CA ALA A 10 3.14 4.96 2.48
C ALA A 10 1.92 5.81 2.87
N TRP A 11 0.73 5.21 2.92
CA TRP A 11 -0.45 5.93 3.40
C TRP A 11 -0.24 6.44 4.81
N TYR A 12 0.30 5.59 5.69
CA TYR A 12 0.55 5.97 7.08
C TYR A 12 1.51 7.15 7.17
N ALA A 13 2.62 7.11 6.43
CA ALA A 13 3.61 8.17 6.41
C ALA A 13 3.04 9.50 5.89
N LEU A 14 2.09 9.44 4.94
CA LEU A 14 1.40 10.63 4.45
C LEU A 14 0.54 11.28 5.53
N VAL A 15 -0.10 10.48 6.37
CA VAL A 15 -1.06 10.97 7.37
C VAL A 15 -0.37 11.40 8.67
N ASP A 16 0.63 10.65 9.13
CA ASP A 16 1.32 10.93 10.39
C ASP A 16 2.48 11.90 10.17
N ARG A 17 2.26 13.16 10.53
CA ARG A 17 3.26 14.22 10.35
C ARG A 17 4.54 13.98 11.14
N ASN A 18 4.48 13.16 12.17
CA ASN A 18 5.65 12.85 13.01
C ASN A 18 6.38 11.58 12.56
N ASP A 19 5.89 10.91 11.55
CA ASP A 19 6.56 9.73 11.02
C ASP A 19 7.86 10.13 10.34
N PRO A 20 8.98 9.40 10.57
CA PRO A 20 10.27 9.74 9.96
C PRO A 20 10.21 9.81 8.42
N ASP A 21 9.32 9.04 7.81
CA ASP A 21 9.19 8.99 6.35
C ASP A 21 8.21 10.02 5.80
N HIS A 22 7.56 10.81 6.67
CA HIS A 22 6.56 11.77 6.23
C HIS A 22 7.08 12.76 5.17
N PRO A 23 8.26 13.41 5.35
CA PRO A 23 8.73 14.36 4.35
C PRO A 23 8.92 13.72 2.97
N ALA A 24 9.51 12.53 2.92
CA ALA A 24 9.75 11.82 1.66
C ALA A 24 8.42 11.38 1.02
N ALA A 25 7.49 10.87 1.84
CA ALA A 25 6.18 10.46 1.36
C ALA A 25 5.42 11.63 0.76
N ARG A 26 5.39 12.74 1.47
CA ARG A 26 4.69 13.94 1.02
C ARG A 26 5.27 14.48 -0.28
N LYS A 27 6.60 14.55 -0.37
CA LYS A 27 7.27 15.01 -1.57
C LYS A 27 6.92 14.13 -2.77
N TYR A 28 6.99 12.81 -2.60
CA TYR A 28 6.66 11.88 -3.66
C TYR A 28 5.20 12.04 -4.09
N PHE A 29 4.29 12.10 -3.13
CA PHE A 29 2.87 12.25 -3.41
C PHE A 29 2.57 13.54 -4.20
N GLU A 30 3.19 14.65 -3.81
CA GLU A 30 2.97 15.95 -4.45
C GLU A 30 3.57 16.02 -5.86
N THR A 31 4.65 15.30 -6.13
CA THR A 31 5.34 15.35 -7.42
C THR A 31 4.95 14.24 -8.38
N ASN A 32 4.32 13.17 -7.87
CA ASN A 32 3.90 12.08 -8.72
C ASN A 32 2.73 12.48 -9.62
N ARG A 33 2.80 12.08 -10.88
CA ARG A 33 1.75 12.37 -11.88
C ARG A 33 1.01 11.12 -12.34
N LEU A 34 1.42 9.94 -11.87
CA LEU A 34 0.80 8.68 -12.28
C LEU A 34 -0.39 8.34 -11.38
N PRO A 35 -1.43 7.70 -11.93
CA PRO A 35 -2.56 7.27 -11.10
C PRO A 35 -2.13 6.32 -9.99
N LEU A 36 -2.78 6.42 -8.86
CA LEU A 36 -2.53 5.58 -7.69
C LEU A 36 -3.56 4.46 -7.61
N VAL A 37 -3.10 3.29 -7.17
CA VAL A 37 -3.95 2.13 -6.93
C VAL A 37 -3.61 1.56 -5.56
N THR A 38 -4.62 1.14 -4.84
CA THR A 38 -4.44 0.41 -3.59
C THR A 38 -5.45 -0.73 -3.54
N THR A 39 -5.55 -1.46 -2.44
CA THR A 39 -6.52 -2.53 -2.31
C THR A 39 -7.39 -2.34 -1.08
N ASN A 40 -8.49 -3.09 -1.04
CA ASN A 40 -9.34 -3.13 0.15
C ASN A 40 -8.62 -3.72 1.36
N PHE A 41 -7.68 -4.63 1.16
CA PHE A 41 -6.87 -5.18 2.27
C PHE A 41 -5.91 -4.13 2.83
N VAL A 42 -5.25 -3.37 1.96
CA VAL A 42 -4.39 -2.26 2.38
C VAL A 42 -5.22 -1.19 3.07
N PHE A 43 -6.42 -0.89 2.56
CA PHE A 43 -7.34 0.06 3.20
C PHE A 43 -7.67 -0.36 4.63
N ASP A 44 -8.04 -1.63 4.81
CA ASP A 44 -8.36 -2.18 6.14
C ASP A 44 -7.18 -2.04 7.08
N GLU A 45 -6.00 -2.46 6.65
CA GLU A 45 -4.79 -2.38 7.47
C GLU A 45 -4.45 -0.94 7.84
N THR A 46 -4.58 -0.03 6.88
CA THR A 46 -4.27 1.39 7.10
C THR A 46 -5.23 2.04 8.09
N VAL A 47 -6.53 1.84 7.90
CA VAL A 47 -7.54 2.40 8.80
C VAL A 47 -7.36 1.87 10.22
N THR A 48 -7.10 0.57 10.36
CA THR A 48 -6.88 -0.06 11.65
C THR A 48 -5.63 0.50 12.33
N LEU A 49 -4.54 0.64 11.57
CA LEU A 49 -3.30 1.18 12.11
C LEU A 49 -3.45 2.65 12.52
N LEU A 50 -4.10 3.46 11.69
CA LEU A 50 -4.35 4.87 12.01
C LEU A 50 -5.21 5.01 13.26
N ARG A 51 -6.28 4.21 13.38
CA ARG A 51 -7.12 4.24 14.57
C ARG A 51 -6.31 3.92 15.82
N ARG A 52 -5.46 2.90 15.75
CA ARG A 52 -4.67 2.46 16.89
C ARG A 52 -3.66 3.52 17.34
N ARG A 53 -2.99 4.16 16.38
CA ARG A 53 -1.88 5.08 16.67
C ARG A 53 -2.30 6.55 16.79
N LEU A 54 -3.25 6.99 15.96
CA LEU A 54 -3.61 8.41 15.87
C LEU A 54 -5.07 8.69 16.23
N GLY A 55 -5.86 7.66 16.48
CA GLY A 55 -7.23 7.80 16.95
C GLY A 55 -8.27 7.69 15.85
N TRP A 56 -9.53 7.56 16.28
CA TRP A 56 -10.67 7.33 15.40
C TRP A 56 -10.87 8.46 14.39
N SER A 57 -10.74 9.71 14.85
CA SER A 57 -11.03 10.86 14.00
C SER A 57 -10.11 10.92 12.79
N VAL A 58 -8.80 10.67 13.01
CA VAL A 58 -7.80 10.65 11.92
C VAL A 58 -8.09 9.50 10.95
N ALA A 59 -8.37 8.31 11.50
CA ALA A 59 -8.67 7.14 10.67
C ALA A 59 -9.92 7.36 9.82
N CYS A 60 -10.96 7.94 10.41
CA CYS A 60 -12.20 8.25 9.71
C CYS A 60 -11.97 9.27 8.59
N GLY A 61 -11.20 10.32 8.87
CA GLY A 61 -10.87 11.34 7.87
C GLY A 61 -10.12 10.76 6.69
N PHE A 62 -9.15 9.89 6.96
CA PHE A 62 -8.42 9.20 5.89
C PHE A 62 -9.38 8.36 5.03
N GLY A 63 -10.21 7.56 5.66
CA GLY A 63 -11.13 6.67 4.94
C GLY A 63 -12.12 7.44 4.07
N LEU A 64 -12.69 8.51 4.61
CA LEU A 64 -13.61 9.36 3.85
C LEU A 64 -12.90 10.00 2.66
N GLY A 65 -11.69 10.51 2.87
CA GLY A 65 -10.91 11.12 1.80
C GLY A 65 -10.56 10.15 0.69
N LEU A 66 -10.07 8.97 1.05
CA LEU A 66 -9.69 7.98 0.05
C LEU A 66 -10.90 7.48 -0.74
N ARG A 67 -11.99 7.15 -0.05
CA ARG A 67 -13.17 6.57 -0.69
C ARG A 67 -13.96 7.58 -1.51
N GLY A 68 -13.92 8.85 -1.14
CA GLY A 68 -14.77 9.88 -1.76
C GLY A 68 -14.10 10.75 -2.80
N SER A 69 -12.76 10.83 -2.80
CA SER A 69 -12.06 11.84 -3.61
C SER A 69 -11.57 11.33 -4.97
N GLY A 70 -11.58 10.03 -5.20
CA GLY A 70 -10.94 9.47 -6.38
C GLY A 70 -9.42 9.57 -6.36
N LEU A 71 -8.84 9.81 -5.17
CA LEU A 71 -7.40 9.94 -4.99
C LEU A 71 -6.64 8.71 -5.45
N ALA A 72 -7.19 7.54 -5.22
CA ALA A 72 -6.63 6.28 -5.67
C ALA A 72 -7.77 5.34 -6.04
N ALA A 73 -7.54 4.49 -7.04
CA ALA A 73 -8.46 3.42 -7.34
C ALA A 73 -8.27 2.31 -6.30
N VAL A 74 -9.37 1.75 -5.80
CA VAL A 74 -9.33 0.63 -4.88
C VAL A 74 -9.61 -0.65 -5.67
N ALA A 75 -8.58 -1.45 -5.88
CA ALA A 75 -8.72 -2.76 -6.51
C ALA A 75 -9.09 -3.77 -5.42
N TYR A 76 -10.19 -4.49 -5.62
CA TYR A 76 -10.62 -5.47 -4.64
C TYR A 76 -9.86 -6.78 -4.83
N VAL A 77 -9.38 -7.33 -3.72
CA VAL A 77 -8.68 -8.61 -3.70
C VAL A 77 -9.71 -9.70 -4.03
N THR A 78 -9.45 -10.45 -5.09
CA THR A 78 -10.34 -11.53 -5.53
C THR A 78 -10.01 -12.84 -4.82
N ALA A 79 -10.88 -13.84 -4.95
CA ALA A 79 -10.58 -15.18 -4.43
C ALA A 79 -9.30 -15.74 -5.06
N GLU A 80 -9.10 -15.51 -6.36
CA GLU A 80 -7.91 -15.96 -7.06
C GLU A 80 -6.66 -15.22 -6.57
N ASP A 81 -6.77 -13.94 -6.26
CA ASP A 81 -5.69 -13.19 -5.64
C ASP A 81 -5.31 -13.79 -4.29
N GLU A 82 -6.30 -14.19 -3.49
CA GLU A 82 -6.03 -14.80 -2.19
C GLU A 82 -5.37 -16.16 -2.33
N ASP A 83 -5.76 -16.96 -3.31
CA ASP A 83 -5.09 -18.23 -3.59
C ASP A 83 -3.61 -18.01 -3.94
N ALA A 84 -3.34 -17.02 -4.80
CA ALA A 84 -1.97 -16.66 -5.16
C ALA A 84 -1.20 -16.12 -3.95
N ALA A 85 -1.85 -15.28 -3.14
CA ALA A 85 -1.25 -14.72 -1.93
C ALA A 85 -0.88 -15.82 -0.94
N TRP A 86 -1.75 -16.81 -0.77
CA TRP A 86 -1.50 -17.94 0.14
C TRP A 86 -0.28 -18.75 -0.33
N THR A 87 -0.16 -18.97 -1.63
CA THR A 87 1.01 -19.64 -2.21
C THR A 87 2.29 -18.87 -1.92
N ILE A 88 2.27 -17.54 -2.10
CA ILE A 88 3.41 -16.68 -1.79
C ILE A 88 3.75 -16.76 -0.31
N PHE A 89 2.75 -16.64 0.56
CA PHE A 89 2.94 -16.65 2.00
C PHE A 89 3.62 -17.95 2.46
N ARG A 90 3.17 -19.08 1.93
CA ARG A 90 3.75 -20.37 2.27
C ARG A 90 5.16 -20.55 1.74
N LYS A 91 5.43 -20.03 0.54
CA LYS A 91 6.73 -20.19 -0.13
C LYS A 91 7.83 -19.40 0.56
N PHE A 92 7.53 -18.18 1.00
CA PHE A 92 8.55 -17.27 1.54
C PHE A 92 8.56 -17.27 3.06
N ARG A 93 8.77 -18.44 3.63
CA ARG A 93 8.88 -18.63 5.07
C ARG A 93 9.96 -17.77 5.71
N ASP A 94 11.05 -17.53 4.99
CA ASP A 94 12.21 -16.77 5.45
C ASP A 94 12.02 -15.24 5.36
N LYS A 95 10.95 -14.80 4.72
CA LYS A 95 10.61 -13.39 4.63
C LYS A 95 9.54 -13.06 5.68
N GLU A 96 9.53 -11.82 6.12
CA GLU A 96 8.54 -11.39 7.11
C GLU A 96 7.32 -10.75 6.44
N PHE A 97 6.90 -11.29 5.31
CA PHE A 97 5.72 -10.79 4.61
C PHE A 97 4.47 -11.02 5.45
N SER A 98 3.66 -9.98 5.60
CA SER A 98 2.31 -10.16 6.13
C SER A 98 1.42 -10.79 5.05
N TYR A 99 0.25 -11.28 5.44
CA TYR A 99 -0.70 -11.77 4.44
C TYR A 99 -1.15 -10.61 3.54
N THR A 100 -1.33 -9.42 4.09
CA THR A 100 -1.66 -8.23 3.29
C THR A 100 -0.59 -7.95 2.25
N ASP A 101 0.70 -8.06 2.62
CA ASP A 101 1.78 -7.93 1.64
C ASP A 101 1.60 -8.91 0.48
N CYS A 102 1.31 -10.16 0.81
CA CYS A 102 1.15 -11.21 -0.21
C CYS A 102 -0.07 -10.94 -1.11
N THR A 103 -1.17 -10.44 -0.56
CA THR A 103 -2.32 -10.04 -1.38
C THR A 103 -1.96 -8.87 -2.29
N SER A 104 -1.13 -7.95 -1.82
CA SER A 104 -0.66 -6.82 -2.63
C SER A 104 0.17 -7.31 -3.81
N PHE A 105 1.10 -8.24 -3.57
CA PHE A 105 1.91 -8.82 -4.65
C PHE A 105 1.02 -9.51 -5.69
N ALA A 106 0.04 -10.28 -5.25
CA ALA A 106 -0.87 -10.97 -6.15
C ALA A 106 -1.67 -10.00 -7.02
N VAL A 107 -2.19 -8.93 -6.42
CA VAL A 107 -2.96 -7.91 -7.15
C VAL A 107 -2.04 -7.15 -8.12
N MET A 108 -0.82 -6.80 -7.69
CA MET A 108 0.12 -6.13 -8.58
C MET A 108 0.43 -6.97 -9.81
N ASP A 109 0.66 -8.26 -9.64
CA ASP A 109 0.90 -9.17 -10.77
C ASP A 109 -0.30 -9.23 -11.70
N ARG A 110 -1.50 -9.40 -11.15
CA ARG A 110 -2.72 -9.48 -11.95
C ARG A 110 -2.95 -8.22 -12.77
N LEU A 111 -2.68 -7.06 -12.19
CA LEU A 111 -2.91 -5.77 -12.84
C LEU A 111 -1.72 -5.28 -13.65
N GLY A 112 -0.61 -6.02 -13.67
CA GLY A 112 0.59 -5.60 -14.38
C GLY A 112 1.28 -4.39 -13.78
N LEU A 113 1.15 -4.17 -12.46
CA LEU A 113 1.79 -3.06 -11.77
C LEU A 113 3.21 -3.44 -11.39
N ARG A 114 4.15 -2.56 -11.65
CA ARG A 114 5.57 -2.83 -11.43
C ARG A 114 6.20 -1.94 -10.37
N THR A 115 5.52 -0.87 -9.96
CA THR A 115 6.06 0.12 -9.04
C THR A 115 5.17 0.26 -7.83
N ALA A 116 5.76 0.25 -6.65
CA ALA A 116 5.07 0.43 -5.38
C ALA A 116 5.60 1.67 -4.65
N PHE A 117 4.67 2.45 -4.11
CA PHE A 117 4.96 3.53 -3.17
C PHE A 117 4.94 2.90 -1.78
N ALA A 118 6.11 2.66 -1.22
CA ALA A 118 6.27 1.89 0.01
C ALA A 118 7.59 2.25 0.69
N PHE A 119 7.66 1.98 2.00
CA PHE A 119 8.84 2.29 2.80
C PHE A 119 9.49 1.07 3.43
N ASP A 120 8.85 -0.09 3.39
CA ASP A 120 9.48 -1.31 3.86
C ASP A 120 10.29 -1.98 2.73
N ARG A 121 10.94 -3.09 3.05
CA ARG A 121 11.80 -3.80 2.09
C ARG A 121 11.06 -4.88 1.31
N HIS A 122 9.79 -5.09 1.62
CA HIS A 122 9.09 -6.28 1.13
C HIS A 122 8.87 -6.24 -0.38
N PHE A 123 8.51 -5.07 -0.91
CA PHE A 123 8.26 -4.95 -2.36
C PHE A 123 9.55 -5.10 -3.17
N ALA A 124 10.65 -4.51 -2.67
CA ALA A 124 11.95 -4.69 -3.32
C ALA A 124 12.41 -6.15 -3.30
N ALA A 125 12.12 -6.86 -2.22
CA ALA A 125 12.45 -8.29 -2.11
C ALA A 125 11.71 -9.13 -3.14
N MET A 126 10.55 -8.68 -3.62
CA MET A 126 9.78 -9.32 -4.67
C MET A 126 10.05 -8.70 -6.05
N GLU A 127 11.15 -7.95 -6.17
CA GLU A 127 11.65 -7.38 -7.42
C GLU A 127 10.73 -6.32 -8.04
N TYR A 128 9.87 -5.68 -7.24
CA TYR A 128 9.14 -4.50 -7.69
C TYR A 128 10.02 -3.27 -7.54
N GLN A 129 9.80 -2.29 -8.41
CA GLN A 129 10.41 -0.98 -8.23
C GLN A 129 9.74 -0.27 -7.06
N VAL A 130 10.54 0.32 -6.16
CA VAL A 130 10.01 1.00 -4.98
C VAL A 130 10.27 2.49 -5.07
N GLU A 131 9.25 3.28 -4.82
CA GLU A 131 9.32 4.73 -4.76
C GLU A 131 8.87 5.21 -3.37
N PRO A 132 9.38 6.34 -2.85
CA PRO A 132 10.51 7.08 -3.44
C PRO A 132 11.82 6.30 -3.31
N ALA A 133 12.69 6.48 -4.30
CA ALA A 133 14.00 5.85 -4.25
C ALA A 133 14.84 6.51 -3.16
N LEU A 134 15.62 5.70 -2.46
CA LEU A 134 16.54 6.18 -1.42
C LEU A 134 17.79 6.80 -2.01
#